data_73fb7477b236b7173ec935c15924fd72
#
_entry.id   73fb7477b236b7173ec935c15924fd72
#
_cell.length_a   1.000
_cell.length_b   1.000
_cell.length_c   1.000
_cell.angle_alpha   90.00
_cell.angle_beta   90.00
_cell.angle_gamma   90.00
#
_symmetry.space_group_name_H-M   'P 1'
#
loop_
_entity.id
_entity.type
_entity.pdbx_description
1 polymer ?
#
loop_
_entity_poly.entity_id
_entity_poly.type
_entity_poly.pdbx_seq_one_letter_code
_entity_poly.pdbx_strand_id
1 'polypeptide(L)'
;MITYIILTGCIAKSGAKLYEETPKPEVSAVTEKTPEATDGAVDDLLVEADEADKEAYQKYFETDHLDLDLTFMSSTAIYSEVFNMTQTPEEYDGKMIRLSGLFMRTADDKGNPILGVIIPDATACCSQGIEIRLKTDLVLPKEGTPVTVEGVFNHEQLDFYVNLVLEEADLWTFEG
;
A
#
# COMPACT_ATOMS: atom_id res chain seq x y z
N MET A 1 37.62 -18.64 -6.74
CA MET A 1 37.54 -17.94 -8.05
C MET A 1 36.25 -17.13 -8.01
N ILE A 2 36.34 -15.85 -7.73
CA ILE A 2 35.20 -14.94 -7.57
C ILE A 2 35.07 -14.18 -8.88
N THR A 3 34.00 -14.41 -9.62
CA THR A 3 33.73 -13.73 -10.88
C THR A 3 32.94 -12.45 -10.60
N TYR A 4 33.62 -11.32 -10.68
CA TYR A 4 33.02 -9.98 -10.65
C TYR A 4 32.26 -9.73 -11.96
N ILE A 5 30.96 -9.55 -11.91
CA ILE A 5 30.19 -9.02 -13.03
C ILE A 5 30.05 -7.51 -12.83
N ILE A 6 30.84 -6.76 -13.61
CA ILE A 6 30.73 -5.30 -13.73
C ILE A 6 29.63 -5.01 -14.74
N LEU A 7 28.52 -4.45 -14.31
CA LEU A 7 27.49 -3.87 -15.19
C LEU A 7 27.86 -2.44 -15.53
N THR A 8 28.46 -2.27 -16.72
CA THR A 8 28.78 -0.98 -17.32
C THR A 8 27.58 -0.36 -18.00
N GLY A 9 27.25 0.84 -17.58
CA GLY A 9 26.88 2.03 -18.34
C GLY A 9 25.84 1.95 -19.45
N CYS A 10 24.64 2.49 -19.18
CA CYS A 10 23.75 3.00 -20.22
C CYS A 10 24.24 4.37 -20.69
N ILE A 11 24.77 4.43 -21.92
CA ILE A 11 25.08 5.69 -22.64
C ILE A 11 23.77 6.16 -23.27
N ALA A 12 23.20 7.25 -22.76
CA ALA A 12 22.10 7.96 -23.38
C ALA A 12 22.56 8.67 -24.65
N LYS A 13 22.06 8.25 -25.83
CA LYS A 13 22.14 9.04 -27.05
C LYS A 13 21.03 10.09 -27.06
N SER A 14 21.45 11.35 -26.92
CA SER A 14 20.66 12.54 -27.17
C SER A 14 20.23 12.59 -28.63
N GLY A 15 18.94 12.50 -28.88
CA GLY A 15 18.30 12.78 -30.15
C GLY A 15 17.16 13.76 -29.91
N ALA A 16 17.43 15.05 -30.10
CA ALA A 16 16.41 16.09 -30.11
C ALA A 16 15.49 15.88 -31.31
N LYS A 17 14.21 15.53 -31.06
CA LYS A 17 13.14 15.71 -32.05
C LYS A 17 12.26 16.85 -31.59
N LEU A 18 12.12 17.85 -32.48
CA LEU A 18 11.21 18.97 -32.35
C LEU A 18 9.81 18.45 -32.08
N TYR A 19 9.18 18.98 -31.03
CA TYR A 19 7.77 18.82 -30.75
C TYR A 19 6.98 19.68 -31.70
N GLU A 20 6.16 19.04 -32.53
CA GLU A 20 5.12 19.67 -33.33
C GLU A 20 3.93 19.96 -32.38
N GLU A 21 3.53 21.22 -32.30
CA GLU A 21 2.39 21.67 -31.51
C GLU A 21 1.10 21.05 -32.01
N THR A 22 0.48 20.18 -31.21
CA THR A 22 -0.90 19.74 -31.42
C THR A 22 -1.87 20.76 -30.81
N PRO A 23 -2.99 21.07 -31.48
CA PRO A 23 -3.92 22.10 -31.03
C PRO A 23 -4.61 21.67 -29.73
N LYS A 24 -4.68 22.64 -28.82
CA LYS A 24 -5.36 22.57 -27.51
C LYS A 24 -6.83 22.21 -27.71
N PRO A 25 -7.37 21.16 -27.04
CA PRO A 25 -8.80 20.92 -27.04
C PRO A 25 -9.54 22.02 -26.25
N GLU A 26 -10.59 22.59 -26.84
CA GLU A 26 -11.52 23.49 -26.18
C GLU A 26 -12.18 22.78 -24.99
N VAL A 27 -12.03 23.37 -23.82
CA VAL A 27 -12.68 22.92 -22.58
C VAL A 27 -14.13 23.40 -22.64
N SER A 28 -15.05 22.51 -23.02
CA SER A 28 -16.48 22.73 -22.78
C SER A 28 -16.75 22.72 -21.29
N ALA A 29 -17.31 23.78 -20.78
CA ALA A 29 -17.75 23.93 -19.40
C ALA A 29 -18.76 22.84 -19.04
N VAL A 30 -18.32 21.82 -18.34
CA VAL A 30 -19.18 20.87 -17.63
C VAL A 30 -19.56 21.51 -16.31
N THR A 31 -20.85 21.84 -16.18
CA THR A 31 -21.45 22.36 -14.96
C THR A 31 -21.34 21.28 -13.89
N GLU A 32 -20.44 21.47 -12.94
CA GLU A 32 -20.25 20.63 -11.77
C GLU A 32 -21.49 20.73 -10.88
N LYS A 33 -22.35 19.72 -10.96
CA LYS A 33 -23.42 19.52 -9.98
C LYS A 33 -22.76 18.81 -8.79
N THR A 34 -22.46 19.56 -7.75
CA THR A 34 -22.10 19.05 -6.43
C THR A 34 -23.21 18.10 -5.97
N PRO A 35 -22.94 16.82 -5.69
CA PRO A 35 -23.93 15.99 -5.02
C PRO A 35 -24.04 16.50 -3.57
N GLU A 36 -25.24 16.98 -3.20
CA GLU A 36 -25.60 17.18 -1.81
C GLU A 36 -25.39 15.87 -1.06
N ALA A 37 -24.53 15.91 -0.03
CA ALA A 37 -24.34 14.81 0.89
C ALA A 37 -25.68 14.54 1.59
N THR A 38 -26.38 13.51 1.14
CA THR A 38 -27.54 12.98 1.88
C THR A 38 -27.00 12.16 3.05
N ASP A 39 -27.14 12.74 4.22
CA ASP A 39 -26.83 12.22 5.56
C ASP A 39 -27.77 11.06 5.92
N GLY A 40 -27.87 10.04 5.12
CA GLY A 40 -28.81 8.93 5.31
C GLY A 40 -28.51 7.64 4.55
N ALA A 41 -27.46 7.61 3.74
CA ALA A 41 -27.22 6.46 2.84
C ALA A 41 -26.34 5.35 3.43
N VAL A 42 -25.71 5.57 4.58
CA VAL A 42 -24.78 4.57 5.19
C VAL A 42 -25.52 3.57 6.11
N ASP A 43 -26.68 3.93 6.62
CA ASP A 43 -27.42 3.07 7.56
C ASP A 43 -28.18 1.93 6.87
N ASP A 44 -28.48 2.09 5.57
CA ASP A 44 -29.27 1.11 4.80
C ASP A 44 -28.42 -0.01 4.16
N LEU A 45 -27.08 0.21 4.05
CA LEU A 45 -26.12 -0.78 3.51
C LEU A 45 -25.66 -1.81 4.56
N LEU A 46 -25.88 -1.53 5.85
CA LEU A 46 -25.44 -2.39 6.96
C LEU A 46 -26.47 -3.46 7.35
N VAL A 47 -27.65 -3.45 6.76
CA VAL A 47 -28.79 -4.29 7.22
C VAL A 47 -28.61 -5.78 6.84
N GLU A 48 -27.79 -6.10 5.84
CA GLU A 48 -27.57 -7.48 5.37
C GLU A 48 -26.17 -8.05 5.72
N ALA A 49 -25.27 -7.25 6.30
CA ALA A 49 -23.96 -7.73 6.76
C ALA A 49 -24.12 -8.55 8.04
N ASP A 50 -23.33 -9.63 8.19
CA ASP A 50 -23.29 -10.36 9.45
C ASP A 50 -22.61 -9.51 10.55
N GLU A 51 -22.70 -9.96 11.82
CA GLU A 51 -22.17 -9.18 12.95
C GLU A 51 -20.63 -9.04 12.88
N ALA A 52 -19.92 -10.04 12.31
CA ALA A 52 -18.48 -9.99 12.15
C ALA A 52 -18.06 -8.95 11.11
N ASP A 53 -18.82 -8.85 10.00
CA ASP A 53 -18.59 -7.83 8.98
C ASP A 53 -18.85 -6.41 9.53
N LYS A 54 -19.86 -6.26 10.38
CA LYS A 54 -20.15 -4.98 11.05
C LYS A 54 -19.05 -4.57 12.03
N GLU A 55 -18.55 -5.50 12.83
CA GLU A 55 -17.43 -5.23 13.75
C GLU A 55 -16.16 -4.86 12.98
N ALA A 56 -15.83 -5.57 11.89
CA ALA A 56 -14.69 -5.27 11.03
C ALA A 56 -14.81 -3.89 10.38
N TYR A 57 -16.02 -3.55 9.91
CA TYR A 57 -16.32 -2.24 9.34
C TYR A 57 -16.19 -1.11 10.36
N GLN A 58 -16.77 -1.29 11.57
CA GLN A 58 -16.65 -0.30 12.64
C GLN A 58 -15.18 -0.08 13.04
N LYS A 59 -14.42 -1.16 13.22
CA LYS A 59 -13.00 -1.10 13.56
C LYS A 59 -12.20 -0.34 12.52
N TYR A 60 -12.53 -0.46 11.24
CA TYR A 60 -11.85 0.28 10.18
C TYR A 60 -11.96 1.80 10.33
N PHE A 61 -13.06 2.32 10.89
CA PHE A 61 -13.26 3.76 11.09
C PHE A 61 -12.71 4.27 12.43
N GLU A 62 -12.27 3.38 13.31
CA GLU A 62 -11.57 3.78 14.54
C GLU A 62 -10.12 4.12 14.18
N THR A 63 -9.71 5.37 14.47
CA THR A 63 -8.36 5.87 14.15
C THR A 63 -7.60 6.39 15.36
N ASP A 64 -8.26 6.51 16.51
CA ASP A 64 -7.66 7.11 17.72
C ASP A 64 -6.47 6.31 18.28
N HIS A 65 -6.36 5.04 17.90
CA HIS A 65 -5.27 4.14 18.30
C HIS A 65 -4.09 4.12 17.32
N LEU A 66 -4.22 4.81 16.17
CA LEU A 66 -3.18 4.84 15.15
C LEU A 66 -2.15 5.92 15.45
N ASP A 67 -0.88 5.52 15.40
CA ASP A 67 0.24 6.48 15.42
C ASP A 67 0.49 7.07 14.03
N LEU A 68 0.19 6.31 12.98
CA LEU A 68 0.38 6.74 11.60
C LEU A 68 -0.67 6.11 10.67
N ASP A 69 -1.53 6.95 10.07
CA ASP A 69 -2.49 6.54 9.05
C ASP A 69 -2.07 7.08 7.67
N LEU A 70 -1.67 6.18 6.77
CA LEU A 70 -1.26 6.50 5.41
C LEU A 70 -2.39 6.34 4.38
N THR A 71 -3.57 5.88 4.78
CA THR A 71 -4.66 5.56 3.83
C THR A 71 -5.21 6.78 3.10
N PHE A 72 -5.08 7.97 3.69
CA PHE A 72 -5.51 9.23 3.09
C PHE A 72 -4.44 9.88 2.20
N MET A 73 -3.27 9.25 2.07
CA MET A 73 -2.18 9.76 1.25
C MET A 73 -2.26 9.25 -0.19
N SER A 74 -1.64 9.99 -1.11
CA SER A 74 -1.43 9.48 -2.47
C SER A 74 -0.45 8.29 -2.46
N SER A 75 -0.55 7.39 -3.44
CA SER A 75 0.36 6.24 -3.55
C SER A 75 1.85 6.65 -3.56
N THR A 76 2.18 7.78 -4.17
CA THR A 76 3.53 8.34 -4.16
C THR A 76 3.97 8.74 -2.74
N ALA A 77 3.08 9.32 -1.95
CA ALA A 77 3.38 9.71 -0.57
C ALA A 77 3.53 8.48 0.33
N ILE A 78 2.66 7.47 0.18
CA ILE A 78 2.79 6.19 0.88
C ILE A 78 4.13 5.52 0.53
N TYR A 79 4.47 5.45 -0.77
CA TYR A 79 5.74 4.89 -1.22
C TYR A 79 6.94 5.60 -0.58
N SER A 80 6.91 6.94 -0.54
CA SER A 80 7.99 7.73 0.06
C SER A 80 8.11 7.49 1.56
N GLU A 81 6.98 7.36 2.26
CA GLU A 81 6.99 7.09 3.69
C GLU A 81 7.51 5.69 4.00
N VAL A 82 7.07 4.67 3.25
CA VAL A 82 7.60 3.31 3.39
C VAL A 82 9.09 3.25 3.04
N PHE A 83 9.55 4.05 2.09
CA PHE A 83 10.99 4.21 1.83
C PHE A 83 11.72 4.82 3.03
N ASN A 84 11.15 5.84 3.69
CA ASN A 84 11.73 6.40 4.92
C ASN A 84 11.84 5.34 6.02
N MET A 85 10.82 4.47 6.18
CA MET A 85 10.84 3.35 7.12
C MET A 85 12.02 2.41 6.88
N THR A 86 12.47 2.23 5.62
CA THR A 86 13.68 1.42 5.33
C THR A 86 14.99 2.13 5.70
N GLN A 87 14.98 3.47 5.81
CA GLN A 87 16.18 4.26 6.11
C GLN A 87 16.38 4.47 7.62
N THR A 88 15.29 4.62 8.36
CA THR A 88 15.28 4.88 9.81
C THR A 88 14.20 4.03 10.50
N PRO A 89 14.28 2.69 10.39
CA PRO A 89 13.20 1.82 10.86
C PRO A 89 12.94 1.94 12.36
N GLU A 90 13.96 2.24 13.15
CA GLU A 90 13.88 2.40 14.61
C GLU A 90 12.94 3.53 15.03
N GLU A 91 12.73 4.53 14.16
CA GLU A 91 11.80 5.64 14.44
C GLU A 91 10.32 5.20 14.39
N TYR A 92 10.07 4.04 13.79
CA TYR A 92 8.72 3.50 13.58
C TYR A 92 8.41 2.29 14.48
N ASP A 93 9.41 1.68 15.08
CA ASP A 93 9.22 0.49 15.92
C ASP A 93 8.17 0.69 17.01
N GLY A 94 7.25 -0.25 17.10
CA GLY A 94 6.17 -0.26 18.07
C GLY A 94 5.00 0.67 17.74
N LYS A 95 5.06 1.43 16.65
CA LYS A 95 3.95 2.27 16.22
C LYS A 95 2.85 1.44 15.57
N MET A 96 1.60 1.79 15.85
CA MET A 96 0.43 1.27 15.16
C MET A 96 0.27 2.01 13.83
N ILE A 97 0.49 1.31 12.72
CA ILE A 97 0.49 1.88 11.37
C ILE A 97 -0.61 1.26 10.53
N ARG A 98 -1.34 2.12 9.79
CA ARG A 98 -2.33 1.71 8.79
C ARG A 98 -1.91 2.20 7.42
N LEU A 99 -1.96 1.33 6.40
CA LEU A 99 -1.63 1.69 5.03
C LEU A 99 -2.39 0.83 4.01
N SER A 100 -2.48 1.34 2.77
CA SER A 100 -3.09 0.62 1.66
C SER A 100 -2.06 0.24 0.61
N GLY A 101 -2.27 -0.90 -0.05
CA GLY A 101 -1.42 -1.38 -1.12
C GLY A 101 -2.02 -2.59 -1.83
N LEU A 102 -1.18 -3.38 -2.50
CA LEU A 102 -1.59 -4.59 -3.21
C LEU A 102 -1.14 -5.83 -2.43
N PHE A 103 -2.07 -6.72 -2.14
CA PHE A 103 -1.76 -7.96 -1.44
C PHE A 103 -0.79 -8.83 -2.25
N MET A 104 0.20 -9.37 -1.57
CA MET A 104 1.19 -10.29 -2.12
C MET A 104 1.32 -11.52 -1.23
N ARG A 105 1.58 -12.66 -1.88
CA ARG A 105 1.98 -13.89 -1.21
C ARG A 105 3.24 -14.45 -1.87
N THR A 106 4.23 -14.78 -1.07
CA THR A 106 5.45 -15.45 -1.50
C THR A 106 5.81 -16.56 -0.51
N ALA A 107 6.98 -17.13 -0.62
CA ALA A 107 7.47 -18.12 0.32
C ALA A 107 8.96 -17.90 0.62
N ASP A 108 9.37 -18.28 1.83
CA ASP A 108 10.77 -18.35 2.20
C ASP A 108 11.49 -19.53 1.53
N ASP A 109 12.80 -19.64 1.73
CA ASP A 109 13.63 -20.74 1.19
C ASP A 109 13.21 -22.13 1.69
N LYS A 110 12.41 -22.21 2.73
CA LYS A 110 11.89 -23.45 3.32
C LYS A 110 10.48 -23.77 2.83
N GLY A 111 9.88 -22.88 2.05
CA GLY A 111 8.51 -23.02 1.54
C GLY A 111 7.43 -22.51 2.48
N ASN A 112 7.77 -21.83 3.59
CA ASN A 112 6.77 -21.21 4.45
C ASN A 112 6.17 -19.98 3.76
N PRO A 113 4.85 -19.75 3.83
CA PRO A 113 4.24 -18.62 3.21
C PRO A 113 4.66 -17.30 3.91
N ILE A 114 5.02 -16.30 3.10
CA ILE A 114 5.22 -14.93 3.52
C ILE A 114 4.10 -14.11 2.89
N LEU A 115 3.36 -13.38 3.70
CA LEU A 115 2.33 -12.46 3.26
C LEU A 115 2.87 -11.03 3.30
N GLY A 116 2.44 -10.20 2.38
CA GLY A 116 2.90 -8.83 2.33
C GLY A 116 1.96 -7.90 1.59
N VAL A 117 2.27 -6.62 1.68
CA VAL A 117 1.63 -5.55 0.92
C VAL A 117 2.69 -4.86 0.10
N ILE A 118 2.44 -4.74 -1.21
CA ILE A 118 3.30 -4.01 -2.14
C ILE A 118 2.71 -2.63 -2.38
N ILE A 119 3.57 -1.62 -2.28
CA ILE A 119 3.29 -0.24 -2.57
C ILE A 119 4.10 0.14 -3.82
N PRO A 120 3.48 0.26 -5.00
CA PRO A 120 4.16 0.68 -6.21
C PRO A 120 4.47 2.19 -6.16
N ASP A 121 5.55 2.60 -6.79
CA ASP A 121 5.78 4.01 -7.05
C ASP A 121 4.82 4.57 -8.11
N ALA A 122 4.83 5.89 -8.33
CA ALA A 122 3.95 6.54 -9.29
C ALA A 122 4.17 6.09 -10.76
N THR A 123 5.34 5.55 -11.07
CA THR A 123 5.70 5.07 -12.41
C THR A 123 5.56 3.55 -12.54
N ALA A 124 5.26 2.87 -11.43
CA ALA A 124 5.20 1.41 -11.30
C ALA A 124 6.49 0.69 -11.74
N CYS A 125 7.63 1.41 -11.80
CA CYS A 125 8.92 0.80 -12.12
C CYS A 125 9.64 0.23 -10.90
N CYS A 126 9.26 0.69 -9.71
CA CYS A 126 9.78 0.25 -8.42
C CYS A 126 8.62 -0.02 -7.45
N SER A 127 8.87 -0.79 -6.42
CA SER A 127 7.89 -1.03 -5.35
C SER A 127 8.62 -1.18 -4.02
N GLN A 128 7.92 -0.81 -2.96
CA GLN A 128 8.28 -1.15 -1.60
C GLN A 128 7.37 -2.27 -1.11
N GLY A 129 7.86 -3.11 -0.22
CA GLY A 129 7.09 -4.18 0.38
C GLY A 129 7.15 -4.13 1.89
N ILE A 130 6.04 -4.46 2.54
CA ILE A 130 5.96 -4.69 3.98
C ILE A 130 5.40 -6.09 4.19
N GLU A 131 6.10 -6.91 4.97
CA GLU A 131 5.58 -8.19 5.43
C GLU A 131 4.44 -7.97 6.41
N ILE A 132 3.41 -8.82 6.35
CA ILE A 132 2.32 -8.78 7.32
C ILE A 132 2.20 -10.12 8.05
N ARG A 133 2.11 -10.08 9.37
CA ARG A 133 1.86 -11.23 10.24
C ARG A 133 0.48 -11.07 10.84
N LEU A 134 -0.47 -11.79 10.28
CA LEU A 134 -1.88 -11.65 10.63
C LEU A 134 -2.16 -12.09 12.07
N LYS A 135 -2.99 -11.33 12.75
CA LYS A 135 -3.47 -11.62 14.11
C LYS A 135 -4.34 -12.88 14.17
N THR A 136 -5.11 -13.11 13.13
CA THR A 136 -6.05 -14.24 13.03
C THR A 136 -5.96 -14.89 11.66
N ASP A 137 -6.35 -16.16 11.60
CA ASP A 137 -6.51 -16.85 10.33
C ASP A 137 -7.71 -16.25 9.56
N LEU A 138 -7.44 -15.73 8.37
CA LEU A 138 -8.41 -15.11 7.47
C LEU A 138 -8.45 -15.86 6.14
N VAL A 139 -9.57 -15.74 5.43
CA VAL A 139 -9.62 -16.09 4.02
C VAL A 139 -8.81 -15.04 3.25
N LEU A 140 -7.64 -15.46 2.77
CA LEU A 140 -6.72 -14.54 2.10
C LEU A 140 -7.26 -14.11 0.74
N PRO A 141 -7.14 -12.83 0.37
CA PRO A 141 -7.50 -12.34 -0.94
C PRO A 141 -6.56 -12.91 -2.03
N LYS A 142 -6.92 -12.71 -3.29
CA LYS A 142 -6.04 -13.03 -4.42
C LYS A 142 -4.87 -12.05 -4.46
N GLU A 143 -3.72 -12.51 -4.96
CA GLU A 143 -2.58 -11.63 -5.22
C GLU A 143 -2.97 -10.47 -6.15
N GLY A 144 -2.46 -9.28 -5.84
CA GLY A 144 -2.78 -8.05 -6.55
C GLY A 144 -4.12 -7.41 -6.14
N THR A 145 -4.88 -8.00 -5.22
CA THR A 145 -6.08 -7.35 -4.67
C THR A 145 -5.67 -6.12 -3.86
N PRO A 146 -6.33 -4.96 -4.08
CA PRO A 146 -6.16 -3.82 -3.19
C PRO A 146 -6.61 -4.16 -1.77
N VAL A 147 -5.77 -3.87 -0.81
CA VAL A 147 -6.03 -4.13 0.62
C VAL A 147 -5.64 -2.93 1.45
N THR A 148 -6.26 -2.81 2.61
CA THR A 148 -5.78 -1.98 3.70
C THR A 148 -5.34 -2.89 4.83
N VAL A 149 -4.20 -2.58 5.43
CA VAL A 149 -3.63 -3.33 6.56
C VAL A 149 -3.30 -2.38 7.68
N GLU A 150 -3.42 -2.89 8.89
CA GLU A 150 -3.07 -2.19 10.12
C GLU A 150 -2.34 -3.16 11.03
N GLY A 151 -1.28 -2.71 11.67
CA GLY A 151 -0.52 -3.54 12.58
C GLY A 151 0.57 -2.78 13.30
N VAL A 152 1.19 -3.42 14.26
CA VAL A 152 2.34 -2.87 14.98
C VAL A 152 3.58 -3.00 14.12
N PHE A 153 4.20 -1.86 13.80
CA PHE A 153 5.41 -1.85 13.00
C PHE A 153 6.59 -2.41 13.79
N ASN A 154 7.36 -3.24 13.11
CA ASN A 154 8.64 -3.76 13.57
C ASN A 154 9.59 -3.90 12.37
N HIS A 155 10.87 -4.07 12.61
CA HIS A 155 11.84 -4.36 11.56
C HIS A 155 12.77 -5.49 11.95
N GLU A 156 13.28 -6.20 10.95
CA GLU A 156 14.27 -7.26 11.11
C GLU A 156 15.49 -6.92 10.26
N GLN A 157 16.64 -6.75 10.91
CA GLN A 157 17.89 -6.55 10.19
C GLN A 157 18.38 -7.90 9.63
N LEU A 158 18.36 -8.03 8.33
CA LEU A 158 18.92 -9.17 7.61
C LEU A 158 20.29 -8.82 7.02
N ASP A 159 21.03 -9.80 6.53
CA ASP A 159 22.43 -9.62 6.09
C ASP A 159 22.61 -8.53 5.03
N PHE A 160 21.63 -8.34 4.15
CA PHE A 160 21.73 -7.44 3.01
C PHE A 160 20.60 -6.41 2.91
N TYR A 161 19.57 -6.48 3.73
CA TYR A 161 18.41 -5.57 3.69
C TYR A 161 17.68 -5.54 5.04
N VAL A 162 16.86 -4.52 5.20
CA VAL A 162 15.92 -4.40 6.30
C VAL A 162 14.58 -4.98 5.85
N ASN A 163 14.05 -5.93 6.60
CA ASN A 163 12.69 -6.44 6.42
C ASN A 163 11.74 -5.63 7.30
N LEU A 164 10.77 -4.98 6.70
CA LEU A 164 9.72 -4.24 7.39
C LEU A 164 8.54 -5.18 7.64
N VAL A 165 8.01 -5.18 8.85
CA VAL A 165 6.96 -6.10 9.28
C VAL A 165 5.85 -5.34 9.99
N LEU A 166 4.60 -5.67 9.70
CA LEU A 166 3.44 -5.34 10.53
C LEU A 166 3.03 -6.59 11.30
N GLU A 167 3.27 -6.56 12.61
CA GLU A 167 2.88 -7.63 13.53
C GLU A 167 1.43 -7.46 13.97
N GLU A 168 0.79 -8.58 14.35
CA GLU A 168 -0.61 -8.62 14.78
C GLU A 168 -1.55 -7.89 13.81
N ALA A 169 -1.30 -8.07 12.51
CA ALA A 169 -1.97 -7.28 11.49
C ALA A 169 -3.42 -7.71 11.27
N ASP A 170 -4.28 -6.71 11.13
CA ASP A 170 -5.62 -6.83 10.57
C ASP A 170 -5.56 -6.47 9.07
N LEU A 171 -6.41 -7.11 8.25
CA LEU A 171 -6.45 -6.91 6.81
C LEU A 171 -7.89 -6.74 6.36
N TRP A 172 -8.14 -5.71 5.55
CA TRP A 172 -9.44 -5.43 4.93
C TRP A 172 -9.33 -5.41 3.41
N THR A 173 -10.35 -5.97 2.76
CA THR A 173 -10.59 -5.84 1.32
C THR A 173 -11.88 -5.08 1.12
N PHE A 174 -11.84 -4.02 0.32
CA PHE A 174 -13.04 -3.31 -0.08
C PHE A 174 -13.29 -3.66 -1.54
N GLU A 175 -14.28 -4.53 -1.76
CA GLU A 175 -14.77 -4.76 -3.11
C GLU A 175 -15.56 -3.51 -3.55
N GLY A 176 -15.06 -2.81 -4.58
CA GLY A 176 -15.70 -1.66 -5.20
C GLY A 176 -16.78 -2.07 -6.18
#